data_01266b177ced23efec4930fcf2c2e4d3
#
_entry.id   01266b177ced23efec4930fcf2c2e4d3
#
_cell.length_a   1.000
_cell.length_b   1.000
_cell.length_c   1.000
_cell.angle_alpha   90.00
_cell.angle_beta   90.00
_cell.angle_gamma   90.00
#
_symmetry.space_group_name_H-M   'P 1'
#
loop_
_entity.id
_entity.type
_entity.pdbx_description
1 polymer ?
#
loop_
_entity_poly.entity_id
_entity_poly.type
_entity_poly.pdbx_seq_one_letter_code
_entity_poly.pdbx_strand_id
1 'polypeptide(L)'
;MHISAPHFYSFVFTEIHSALRGAPFVVEEAKRVLDASPEALARGVRLGMRIAEARTLVKDCAIVERSEEALRPYKEAWLDVCAEFADVIEPESDDRAYLDLSAHPDPYLTARELRLALHDRTSMAFRGGMSSAKWLSRVVCEVAGHRLGSAEWVEECKTATLAPRDFVASLPVSLLTPLSPSTRERLRFLGYRTAGQVADLPQEVLREQFGEEAPLIRLCAIGKGSAPVRALYPPRSVFARVSFESPVEVEGGLLGAVRDLAEELGRKLTDSEQQSQRLNLRIEVESGAPEVRKRSFAKPLRDARSVECALQAILRERPQAPIVAMSARLPALQPARRTQSDFRYLSIPSERREVEPALHTIREQYGAKSVVHASDLSFPRRVKLLKLWRDATGWN
;
A
#
# COMPACT_ATOMS: atom_id res chain seq x y z
N MET A 1 -5.08 7.72 -4.05
CA MET A 1 -4.44 8.96 -3.59
C MET A 1 -3.16 9.22 -4.38
N HIS A 2 -2.83 10.46 -4.71
CA HIS A 2 -1.51 10.88 -5.18
C HIS A 2 -0.84 11.72 -4.09
N ILE A 3 0.44 11.49 -3.85
CA ILE A 3 1.24 12.22 -2.86
C ILE A 3 2.49 12.80 -3.53
N SER A 4 2.90 13.99 -3.12
CA SER A 4 4.07 14.68 -3.64
C SER A 4 4.79 15.43 -2.51
N ALA A 5 6.12 15.38 -2.49
CA ALA A 5 6.99 16.13 -1.60
C ALA A 5 7.57 17.35 -2.36
N PRO A 6 6.92 18.53 -2.28
CA PRO A 6 7.46 19.73 -2.92
C PRO A 6 8.83 20.06 -2.32
N HIS A 7 9.73 20.51 -3.18
CA HIS A 7 11.10 20.85 -2.76
C HIS A 7 11.91 19.68 -2.15
N PHE A 8 11.58 18.44 -2.54
CA PHE A 8 12.26 17.24 -2.08
C PHE A 8 13.77 17.32 -2.30
N TYR A 9 14.18 17.67 -3.51
CA TYR A 9 15.60 17.70 -3.89
C TYR A 9 16.35 18.78 -3.12
N SER A 10 15.83 19.99 -3.04
CA SER A 10 16.45 21.08 -2.28
C SER A 10 16.50 20.77 -0.78
N PHE A 11 15.46 20.15 -0.22
CA PHE A 11 15.47 19.67 1.15
C PHE A 11 16.61 18.67 1.39
N VAL A 12 16.70 17.60 0.58
CA VAL A 12 17.71 16.55 0.75
C VAL A 12 19.13 17.10 0.65
N PHE A 13 19.42 17.95 -0.36
CA PHE A 13 20.76 18.52 -0.49
C PHE A 13 21.12 19.51 0.62
N THR A 14 20.13 20.21 1.19
CA THR A 14 20.37 21.04 2.38
C THR A 14 20.69 20.20 3.62
N GLU A 15 20.09 19.01 3.77
CA GLU A 15 20.42 18.10 4.87
C GLU A 15 21.81 17.46 4.70
N ILE A 16 22.20 17.11 3.48
CA ILE A 16 23.50 16.51 3.21
C ILE A 16 24.64 17.55 3.29
N HIS A 17 24.40 18.77 2.81
CA HIS A 17 25.40 19.82 2.72
C HIS A 17 24.99 21.05 3.55
N SER A 18 25.46 21.14 4.77
CA SER A 18 25.14 22.24 5.68
C SER A 18 25.52 23.63 5.13
N ALA A 19 26.49 23.71 4.24
CA ALA A 19 26.89 24.94 3.56
C ALA A 19 25.81 25.50 2.60
N LEU A 20 24.83 24.70 2.21
CA LEU A 20 23.72 25.13 1.37
C LEU A 20 22.56 25.74 2.17
N ARG A 21 22.57 25.66 3.49
CA ARG A 21 21.52 26.26 4.33
C ARG A 21 21.54 27.77 4.24
N GLY A 22 20.41 28.34 3.81
CA GLY A 22 20.27 29.79 3.62
C GLY A 22 21.01 30.35 2.41
N ALA A 23 21.66 29.51 1.61
CA ALA A 23 22.34 29.92 0.38
C ALA A 23 21.45 29.68 -0.86
N PRO A 24 21.56 30.52 -1.88
CA PRO A 24 20.86 30.29 -3.14
C PRO A 24 21.54 29.14 -3.90
N PHE A 25 20.81 28.07 -4.16
CA PHE A 25 21.27 26.96 -5.00
C PHE A 25 20.15 26.39 -5.85
N VAL A 26 20.52 25.67 -6.89
CA VAL A 26 19.61 24.93 -7.76
C VAL A 26 20.07 23.48 -7.89
N VAL A 27 19.13 22.56 -7.96
CA VAL A 27 19.40 21.17 -8.32
C VAL A 27 19.21 21.03 -9.82
N GLU A 28 20.23 20.54 -10.50
CA GLU A 28 20.27 20.39 -11.95
C GLU A 28 19.93 18.96 -12.37
N GLU A 29 19.10 18.85 -13.42
CA GLU A 29 18.96 17.65 -14.25
C GLU A 29 18.82 18.05 -15.71
N ALA A 30 19.58 17.41 -16.61
CA ALA A 30 19.57 17.66 -18.05
C ALA A 30 19.71 19.15 -18.44
N LYS A 31 20.61 19.89 -17.76
CA LYS A 31 20.87 21.33 -17.93
C LYS A 31 19.68 22.24 -17.63
N ARG A 32 18.73 21.74 -16.84
CA ARG A 32 17.57 22.50 -16.38
C ARG A 32 17.48 22.44 -14.85
N VAL A 33 16.82 23.45 -14.30
CA VAL A 33 16.52 23.51 -12.87
C VAL A 33 15.43 22.50 -12.56
N LEU A 34 15.79 21.42 -11.86
CA LEU A 34 14.87 20.42 -11.36
C LEU A 34 14.17 20.93 -10.09
N ASP A 35 14.94 21.53 -9.17
CA ASP A 35 14.47 22.13 -7.94
C ASP A 35 15.39 23.30 -7.54
N ALA A 36 14.95 24.14 -6.64
CA ALA A 36 15.72 25.30 -6.18
C ALA A 36 15.45 25.61 -4.72
N SER A 37 16.47 26.15 -4.05
CA SER A 37 16.32 26.64 -2.69
C SER A 37 15.33 27.81 -2.59
N PRO A 38 14.69 28.03 -1.43
CA PRO A 38 13.82 29.18 -1.22
C PRO A 38 14.48 30.51 -1.57
N GLU A 39 15.77 30.64 -1.30
CA GLU A 39 16.58 31.84 -1.58
C GLU A 39 16.74 32.08 -3.09
N ALA A 40 16.92 31.01 -3.86
CA ALA A 40 17.01 31.09 -5.34
C ALA A 40 15.64 31.39 -5.97
N LEU A 41 14.56 30.74 -5.46
CA LEU A 41 13.19 31.00 -5.87
C LEU A 41 12.79 32.47 -5.61
N ALA A 42 13.12 33.00 -4.43
CA ALA A 42 12.85 34.38 -4.08
C ALA A 42 13.55 35.39 -5.01
N ARG A 43 14.67 35.01 -5.61
CA ARG A 43 15.42 35.82 -6.61
C ARG A 43 14.97 35.60 -8.04
N GLY A 44 13.83 34.90 -8.26
CA GLY A 44 13.20 34.74 -9.57
C GLY A 44 13.59 33.50 -10.36
N VAL A 45 14.39 32.59 -9.80
CA VAL A 45 14.64 31.27 -10.40
C VAL A 45 13.33 30.48 -10.44
N ARG A 46 13.10 29.76 -11.52
CA ARG A 46 11.90 28.92 -11.72
C ARG A 46 12.29 27.51 -12.13
N LEU A 47 11.50 26.53 -11.73
CA LEU A 47 11.67 25.13 -12.13
C LEU A 47 11.53 24.99 -13.65
N GLY A 48 12.34 24.13 -14.25
CA GLY A 48 12.41 23.94 -15.71
C GLY A 48 13.24 24.97 -16.47
N MET A 49 13.67 26.07 -15.84
CA MET A 49 14.54 27.11 -16.41
C MET A 49 15.90 26.50 -16.81
N ARG A 50 16.54 27.04 -17.83
CA ARG A 50 17.90 26.64 -18.16
C ARG A 50 18.89 27.10 -17.08
N ILE A 51 19.91 26.31 -16.77
CA ILE A 51 20.92 26.66 -15.75
C ILE A 51 21.65 27.97 -16.10
N ALA A 52 21.88 28.25 -17.39
CA ALA A 52 22.47 29.51 -17.81
C ALA A 52 21.61 30.74 -17.46
N GLU A 53 20.30 30.61 -17.59
CA GLU A 53 19.35 31.65 -17.21
C GLU A 53 19.33 31.85 -15.68
N ALA A 54 19.30 30.77 -14.91
CA ALA A 54 19.37 30.83 -13.46
C ALA A 54 20.63 31.51 -12.94
N ARG A 55 21.79 31.24 -13.55
CA ARG A 55 23.06 31.93 -13.27
C ARG A 55 23.04 33.43 -13.58
N THR A 56 22.28 33.83 -14.58
CA THR A 56 22.15 35.24 -14.93
C THR A 56 21.32 35.98 -13.87
N LEU A 57 20.29 35.32 -13.32
CA LEU A 57 19.44 35.91 -12.26
C LEU A 57 20.17 35.94 -10.91
N VAL A 58 20.94 34.89 -10.59
CA VAL A 58 21.58 34.70 -9.29
C VAL A 58 23.06 34.33 -9.53
N LYS A 59 23.95 35.31 -9.52
CA LYS A 59 25.40 35.12 -9.84
C LYS A 59 26.12 34.20 -8.87
N ASP A 60 25.73 34.19 -7.61
CA ASP A 60 26.27 33.37 -6.52
C ASP A 60 25.50 32.06 -6.30
N CYS A 61 24.69 31.64 -7.27
CA CYS A 61 23.88 30.43 -7.19
C CYS A 61 24.78 29.19 -7.30
N ALA A 62 24.81 28.36 -6.25
CA ALA A 62 25.43 27.07 -6.31
C ALA A 62 24.61 26.10 -7.20
N ILE A 63 25.29 25.25 -7.94
CA ILE A 63 24.64 24.25 -8.78
C ILE A 63 25.01 22.87 -8.23
N VAL A 64 23.99 22.09 -7.93
CA VAL A 64 24.10 20.72 -7.43
C VAL A 64 23.51 19.79 -8.47
N GLU A 65 24.29 18.82 -8.93
CA GLU A 65 23.81 17.81 -9.86
C GLU A 65 22.94 16.78 -9.11
N ARG A 66 21.84 16.34 -9.74
CA ARG A 66 21.00 15.27 -9.18
C ARG A 66 21.80 13.98 -9.03
N SER A 67 21.85 13.44 -7.83
CA SER A 67 22.47 12.15 -7.50
C SER A 67 21.46 11.16 -7.00
N GLU A 68 21.20 10.10 -7.74
CA GLU A 68 20.27 9.04 -7.32
C GLU A 68 20.72 8.36 -6.03
N GLU A 69 22.03 8.16 -5.86
CA GLU A 69 22.61 7.54 -4.67
C GLU A 69 22.36 8.39 -3.41
N ALA A 70 22.50 9.71 -3.50
CA ALA A 70 22.23 10.64 -2.42
C ALA A 70 20.73 10.74 -2.08
N LEU A 71 19.85 10.63 -3.06
CA LEU A 71 18.40 10.74 -2.91
C LEU A 71 17.73 9.47 -2.39
N ARG A 72 18.29 8.31 -2.71
CA ARG A 72 17.70 6.98 -2.41
C ARG A 72 17.31 6.79 -0.95
N PRO A 73 18.16 7.07 0.06
CA PRO A 73 17.79 6.87 1.47
C PRO A 73 16.58 7.71 1.89
N TYR A 74 16.48 8.93 1.40
CA TYR A 74 15.37 9.84 1.72
C TYR A 74 14.08 9.41 1.01
N LYS A 75 14.19 8.96 -0.26
CA LYS A 75 13.07 8.40 -1.01
C LYS A 75 12.51 7.16 -0.32
N GLU A 76 13.38 6.21 0.03
CA GLU A 76 12.98 4.99 0.72
C GLU A 76 12.35 5.31 2.09
N ALA A 77 12.90 6.26 2.84
CA ALA A 77 12.38 6.63 4.14
C ALA A 77 10.91 7.10 4.08
N TRP A 78 10.57 8.00 3.13
CA TRP A 78 9.17 8.46 3.05
C TRP A 78 8.24 7.42 2.39
N LEU A 79 8.73 6.61 1.44
CA LEU A 79 7.96 5.51 0.86
C LEU A 79 7.68 4.41 1.90
N ASP A 80 8.62 4.12 2.79
CA ASP A 80 8.43 3.19 3.90
C ASP A 80 7.32 3.66 4.86
N VAL A 81 7.25 4.95 5.14
CA VAL A 81 6.13 5.51 5.92
C VAL A 81 4.81 5.30 5.16
N CYS A 82 4.77 5.58 3.84
CA CYS A 82 3.58 5.32 3.03
C CYS A 82 3.17 3.84 3.05
N ALA A 83 4.14 2.93 3.02
CA ALA A 83 3.91 1.49 3.01
C ALA A 83 3.34 0.93 4.33
N GLU A 84 3.38 1.70 5.40
CA GLU A 84 2.65 1.38 6.62
C GLU A 84 1.14 1.67 6.52
N PHE A 85 0.73 2.52 5.58
CA PHE A 85 -0.66 2.96 5.40
C PHE A 85 -1.33 2.42 4.14
N ALA A 86 -0.57 2.00 3.14
CA ALA A 86 -1.08 1.47 1.88
C ALA A 86 -0.37 0.18 1.47
N ASP A 87 -1.12 -0.81 0.99
CA ASP A 87 -0.57 -2.06 0.48
C ASP A 87 -0.04 -1.92 -0.94
N VAL A 88 -0.64 -1.01 -1.71
CA VAL A 88 -0.33 -0.81 -3.12
C VAL A 88 0.22 0.59 -3.31
N ILE A 89 1.50 0.67 -3.65
CA ILE A 89 2.22 1.93 -3.88
C ILE A 89 2.92 1.86 -5.23
N GLU A 90 2.69 2.89 -6.03
CA GLU A 90 3.36 3.10 -7.31
C GLU A 90 4.18 4.39 -7.25
N PRO A 91 5.50 4.31 -7.00
CA PRO A 91 6.38 5.46 -7.12
C PRO A 91 6.38 5.98 -8.56
N GLU A 92 6.17 7.28 -8.74
CA GLU A 92 6.22 7.95 -10.04
C GLU A 92 7.61 8.59 -10.27
N SER A 93 8.18 9.17 -9.21
CA SER A 93 9.49 9.82 -9.20
C SER A 93 10.11 9.74 -7.79
N ASP A 94 11.19 10.47 -7.54
CA ASP A 94 11.81 10.48 -6.21
C ASP A 94 10.94 11.21 -5.18
N ASP A 95 10.12 12.15 -5.65
CA ASP A 95 9.29 13.05 -4.86
C ASP A 95 7.78 12.77 -4.94
N ARG A 96 7.34 11.75 -5.70
CA ARG A 96 5.93 11.47 -5.98
C ARG A 96 5.61 10.00 -6.00
N ALA A 97 4.39 9.67 -5.52
CA ALA A 97 3.84 8.32 -5.63
C ALA A 97 2.31 8.33 -5.66
N TYR A 98 1.75 7.24 -6.19
CA TYR A 98 0.35 6.88 -6.03
C TYR A 98 0.20 5.82 -4.96
N LEU A 99 -0.86 5.95 -4.15
CA LEU A 99 -1.24 5.00 -3.12
C LEU A 99 -2.70 4.57 -3.33
N ASP A 100 -2.96 3.29 -3.18
CA ASP A 100 -4.33 2.79 -3.13
C ASP A 100 -4.79 2.70 -1.68
N LEU A 101 -5.76 3.55 -1.33
CA LEU A 101 -6.39 3.58 -0.02
C LEU A 101 -7.84 3.06 -0.07
N SER A 102 -8.27 2.48 -1.20
CA SER A 102 -9.67 2.04 -1.39
C SER A 102 -10.10 0.93 -0.43
N ALA A 103 -9.15 0.12 0.02
CA ALA A 103 -9.39 -0.93 0.99
C ALA A 103 -9.58 -0.42 2.43
N HIS A 104 -9.26 0.85 2.73
CA HIS A 104 -9.43 1.42 4.06
C HIS A 104 -10.88 1.83 4.32
N PRO A 105 -11.38 1.64 5.56
CA PRO A 105 -12.75 2.04 5.93
C PRO A 105 -12.99 3.54 5.76
N ASP A 106 -12.02 4.34 6.17
CA ASP A 106 -12.02 5.79 5.98
C ASP A 106 -10.70 6.21 5.30
N PRO A 107 -10.70 6.30 3.97
CA PRO A 107 -9.52 6.74 3.23
C PRO A 107 -9.06 8.15 3.57
N TYR A 108 -9.97 9.05 3.98
CA TYR A 108 -9.64 10.43 4.34
C TYR A 108 -8.95 10.51 5.69
N LEU A 109 -9.46 9.79 6.69
CA LEU A 109 -8.79 9.68 7.98
C LEU A 109 -7.41 9.06 7.83
N THR A 110 -7.29 7.99 7.04
CA THR A 110 -6.01 7.35 6.73
C THR A 110 -5.04 8.32 6.06
N ALA A 111 -5.50 9.11 5.09
CA ALA A 111 -4.66 10.11 4.42
C ALA A 111 -4.18 11.21 5.39
N ARG A 112 -5.03 11.61 6.34
CA ARG A 112 -4.67 12.58 7.38
C ARG A 112 -3.63 12.01 8.35
N GLU A 113 -3.82 10.78 8.81
CA GLU A 113 -2.85 10.09 9.68
C GLU A 113 -1.51 9.90 8.96
N LEU A 114 -1.53 9.48 7.69
CA LEU A 114 -0.34 9.36 6.87
C LEU A 114 0.43 10.70 6.76
N ARG A 115 -0.29 11.82 6.52
CA ARG A 115 0.36 13.13 6.44
C ARG A 115 1.08 13.50 7.72
N LEU A 116 0.46 13.27 8.87
CA LEU A 116 1.08 13.51 10.17
C LEU A 116 2.31 12.63 10.38
N ALA A 117 2.20 11.33 10.09
CA ALA A 117 3.31 10.39 10.20
C ALA A 117 4.49 10.75 9.27
N LEU A 118 4.21 11.20 8.05
CA LEU A 118 5.24 11.66 7.12
C LEU A 118 5.96 12.89 7.65
N HIS A 119 5.21 13.90 8.12
CA HIS A 119 5.81 15.11 8.70
C HIS A 119 6.69 14.80 9.91
N ASP A 120 6.17 14.01 10.84
CA ASP A 120 6.85 13.69 12.11
C ASP A 120 8.13 12.87 11.90
N ARG A 121 8.16 11.99 10.90
CA ARG A 121 9.29 11.07 10.67
C ARG A 121 10.32 11.58 9.68
N THR A 122 9.93 12.43 8.75
CA THR A 122 10.82 12.89 7.68
C THR A 122 11.14 14.38 7.73
N SER A 123 10.41 15.15 8.52
CA SER A 123 10.48 16.63 8.58
C SER A 123 10.21 17.31 7.23
N MET A 124 9.77 16.55 6.22
CA MET A 124 9.43 17.08 4.90
C MET A 124 7.96 17.51 4.83
N ALA A 125 7.68 18.49 3.99
CA ALA A 125 6.31 18.88 3.65
C ALA A 125 5.78 17.99 2.52
N PHE A 126 4.54 17.52 2.66
CA PHE A 126 3.87 16.72 1.63
C PHE A 126 2.54 17.35 1.22
N ARG A 127 2.21 17.20 -0.05
CA ARG A 127 0.90 17.51 -0.62
C ARG A 127 0.23 16.21 -1.05
N GLY A 128 -1.09 16.18 -1.05
CA GLY A 128 -1.83 15.02 -1.51
C GLY A 128 -3.11 15.38 -2.21
N GLY A 129 -3.54 14.52 -3.11
CA GLY A 129 -4.81 14.59 -3.78
C GLY A 129 -5.51 13.24 -3.73
N MET A 130 -6.82 13.24 -3.49
CA MET A 130 -7.63 12.03 -3.43
C MET A 130 -8.71 12.05 -4.49
N SER A 131 -8.86 10.92 -5.18
CA SER A 131 -9.94 10.70 -6.15
C SER A 131 -10.11 9.21 -6.39
N SER A 132 -11.27 8.81 -6.91
CA SER A 132 -11.51 7.44 -7.39
C SER A 132 -10.71 7.12 -8.66
N ALA A 133 -10.27 8.14 -9.43
CA ALA A 133 -9.43 7.97 -10.60
C ALA A 133 -7.98 8.38 -10.31
N LYS A 134 -7.02 7.51 -10.65
CA LYS A 134 -5.59 7.73 -10.44
C LYS A 134 -5.09 9.06 -11.01
N TRP A 135 -5.40 9.34 -12.29
CA TRP A 135 -4.99 10.58 -12.94
C TRP A 135 -5.58 11.83 -12.27
N LEU A 136 -6.85 11.74 -11.85
CA LEU A 136 -7.53 12.86 -11.23
C LEU A 136 -6.96 13.16 -9.84
N SER A 137 -6.52 12.13 -9.07
CA SER A 137 -5.86 12.35 -7.80
C SER A 137 -4.58 13.18 -7.94
N ARG A 138 -3.83 13.01 -9.02
CA ARG A 138 -2.67 13.85 -9.34
C ARG A 138 -3.09 15.29 -9.65
N VAL A 139 -4.11 15.47 -10.50
CA VAL A 139 -4.61 16.82 -10.84
C VAL A 139 -5.10 17.56 -9.60
N VAL A 140 -5.84 16.87 -8.71
CA VAL A 140 -6.26 17.43 -7.42
C VAL A 140 -5.05 17.87 -6.60
N CYS A 141 -4.03 17.02 -6.48
CA CYS A 141 -2.79 17.33 -5.76
C CYS A 141 -2.08 18.57 -6.31
N GLU A 142 -2.00 18.70 -7.64
CA GLU A 142 -1.32 19.81 -8.31
C GLU A 142 -2.14 21.11 -8.21
N VAL A 143 -3.45 21.07 -8.48
CA VAL A 143 -4.32 22.25 -8.53
C VAL A 143 -4.64 22.77 -7.12
N ALA A 144 -5.02 21.90 -6.19
CA ALA A 144 -5.33 22.28 -4.82
C ALA A 144 -4.08 22.75 -4.09
N GLY A 145 -2.94 22.08 -4.33
CA GLY A 145 -1.66 22.46 -3.75
C GLY A 145 -1.18 23.89 -4.08
N HIS A 146 -1.70 24.52 -5.13
CA HIS A 146 -1.42 25.92 -5.48
C HIS A 146 -2.33 26.93 -4.78
N ARG A 147 -3.52 26.49 -4.34
CA ARG A 147 -4.54 27.38 -3.74
C ARG A 147 -4.50 27.41 -2.22
N LEU A 148 -4.02 26.34 -1.59
CA LEU A 148 -4.10 26.16 -0.14
C LEU A 148 -2.72 25.95 0.47
N GLY A 149 -2.55 26.46 1.68
CA GLY A 149 -1.43 26.12 2.53
C GLY A 149 -1.39 24.60 2.82
N SER A 150 -0.22 24.10 3.17
CA SER A 150 0.06 22.67 3.37
C SER A 150 -0.81 21.94 4.41
N ALA A 151 -1.62 22.69 5.20
CA ALA A 151 -2.41 22.11 6.29
C ALA A 151 -3.83 21.65 5.90
N GLU A 152 -4.41 22.22 4.84
CA GLU A 152 -5.85 22.07 4.50
C GLU A 152 -6.14 21.18 3.29
N TRP A 153 -5.12 20.68 2.60
CA TRP A 153 -5.29 19.93 1.36
C TRP A 153 -6.19 18.68 1.44
N VAL A 154 -6.27 18.05 2.61
CA VAL A 154 -7.12 16.85 2.79
C VAL A 154 -8.60 17.23 2.74
N GLU A 155 -8.98 18.33 3.36
CA GLU A 155 -10.37 18.80 3.39
C GLU A 155 -10.83 19.24 2.00
N GLU A 156 -9.99 19.95 1.26
CA GLU A 156 -10.32 20.36 -0.11
C GLU A 156 -10.31 19.17 -1.08
N CYS A 157 -9.39 18.22 -0.93
CA CYS A 157 -9.42 16.96 -1.66
C CYS A 157 -10.71 16.18 -1.41
N LYS A 158 -11.23 16.18 -0.19
CA LYS A 158 -12.52 15.59 0.16
C LYS A 158 -13.65 16.26 -0.61
N THR A 159 -13.69 17.57 -0.64
CA THR A 159 -14.69 18.34 -1.39
C THR A 159 -14.63 18.04 -2.88
N ALA A 160 -13.44 18.05 -3.47
CA ALA A 160 -13.24 17.74 -4.89
C ALA A 160 -13.62 16.29 -5.23
N THR A 161 -13.46 15.36 -4.31
CA THR A 161 -13.83 13.96 -4.52
C THR A 161 -15.34 13.74 -4.37
N LEU A 162 -16.01 14.48 -3.49
CA LEU A 162 -17.47 14.42 -3.31
C LEU A 162 -18.25 14.98 -4.50
N ALA A 163 -17.67 15.94 -5.23
CA ALA A 163 -18.24 16.53 -6.43
C ALA A 163 -17.29 16.45 -7.65
N PRO A 164 -16.83 15.23 -8.04
CA PRO A 164 -15.78 15.10 -9.05
C PRO A 164 -16.20 15.65 -10.41
N ARG A 165 -17.49 15.59 -10.74
CA ARG A 165 -18.01 16.08 -12.03
C ARG A 165 -17.88 17.59 -12.17
N ASP A 166 -18.24 18.35 -11.15
CA ASP A 166 -18.18 19.82 -11.17
C ASP A 166 -16.73 20.32 -11.15
N PHE A 167 -15.88 19.67 -10.35
CA PHE A 167 -14.45 19.94 -10.33
C PHE A 167 -13.82 19.67 -11.70
N VAL A 168 -14.08 18.48 -12.27
CA VAL A 168 -13.54 18.09 -13.58
C VAL A 168 -14.06 19.00 -14.70
N ALA A 169 -15.34 19.39 -14.68
CA ALA A 169 -15.93 20.26 -15.71
C ALA A 169 -15.16 21.57 -15.87
N SER A 170 -14.59 22.09 -14.79
CA SER A 170 -13.79 23.32 -14.81
C SER A 170 -12.36 23.14 -15.29
N LEU A 171 -11.85 21.89 -15.35
CA LEU A 171 -10.47 21.61 -15.70
C LEU A 171 -10.17 21.91 -17.17
N PRO A 172 -9.02 22.52 -17.50
CA PRO A 172 -8.54 22.62 -18.86
C PRO A 172 -8.33 21.23 -19.49
N VAL A 173 -8.67 21.08 -20.76
CA VAL A 173 -8.47 19.82 -21.51
C VAL A 173 -7.01 19.33 -21.47
N SER A 174 -6.05 20.24 -21.32
CA SER A 174 -4.62 19.90 -21.17
C SER A 174 -4.31 19.02 -19.95
N LEU A 175 -5.15 19.04 -18.92
CA LEU A 175 -4.99 18.26 -17.71
C LEU A 175 -5.64 16.86 -17.78
N LEU A 176 -6.32 16.52 -18.86
CA LEU A 176 -6.87 15.19 -19.09
C LEU A 176 -5.74 14.22 -19.48
N THR A 177 -4.89 13.89 -18.53
CA THR A 177 -3.61 13.15 -18.73
C THR A 177 -3.75 11.73 -19.29
N PRO A 178 -4.88 10.99 -19.13
CA PRO A 178 -5.03 9.69 -19.80
C PRO A 178 -5.17 9.80 -21.33
N LEU A 179 -5.53 10.99 -21.84
CA LEU A 179 -5.62 11.21 -23.29
C LEU A 179 -4.23 11.50 -23.88
N SER A 180 -4.02 11.04 -25.11
CA SER A 180 -2.76 11.32 -25.81
C SER A 180 -2.53 12.84 -25.98
N PRO A 181 -1.28 13.33 -26.05
CA PRO A 181 -0.99 14.73 -26.30
C PRO A 181 -1.68 15.25 -27.58
N SER A 182 -1.67 14.45 -28.66
CA SER A 182 -2.31 14.77 -29.94
C SER A 182 -3.83 14.95 -29.80
N THR A 183 -4.50 14.08 -29.04
CA THR A 183 -5.94 14.18 -28.78
C THR A 183 -6.28 15.43 -27.98
N ARG A 184 -5.49 15.77 -26.97
CA ARG A 184 -5.67 17.01 -26.19
C ARG A 184 -5.47 18.27 -27.05
N GLU A 185 -4.47 18.26 -27.93
CA GLU A 185 -4.24 19.38 -28.88
C GLU A 185 -5.37 19.48 -29.89
N ARG A 186 -5.87 18.35 -30.43
CA ARG A 186 -7.00 18.34 -31.37
C ARG A 186 -8.28 18.84 -30.72
N LEU A 187 -8.58 18.45 -29.47
CA LEU A 187 -9.71 19.02 -28.72
C LEU A 187 -9.59 20.55 -28.59
N ARG A 188 -8.41 21.05 -28.26
CA ARG A 188 -8.15 22.50 -28.16
C ARG A 188 -8.29 23.21 -29.50
N PHE A 189 -7.80 22.59 -30.57
CA PHE A 189 -7.93 23.13 -31.93
C PHE A 189 -9.39 23.24 -32.37
N LEU A 190 -10.23 22.27 -32.00
CA LEU A 190 -11.67 22.27 -32.21
C LEU A 190 -12.42 23.27 -31.30
N GLY A 191 -11.74 23.99 -30.43
CA GLY A 191 -12.29 25.01 -29.57
C GLY A 191 -12.73 24.55 -28.18
N TYR A 192 -12.61 23.26 -27.86
CA TYR A 192 -12.93 22.72 -26.53
C TYR A 192 -11.79 23.02 -25.55
N ARG A 193 -12.04 23.89 -24.59
CA ARG A 193 -11.04 24.36 -23.64
C ARG A 193 -11.14 23.66 -22.28
N THR A 194 -12.34 23.24 -21.89
CA THR A 194 -12.60 22.58 -20.59
C THR A 194 -13.19 21.21 -20.77
N ALA A 195 -12.98 20.37 -19.74
CA ALA A 195 -13.53 19.02 -19.70
C ALA A 195 -15.07 19.02 -19.74
N GLY A 196 -15.73 20.02 -19.12
CA GLY A 196 -17.18 20.17 -19.16
C GLY A 196 -17.71 20.33 -20.58
N GLN A 197 -17.06 21.18 -21.38
CA GLN A 197 -17.44 21.35 -22.80
C GLN A 197 -17.35 20.05 -23.60
N VAL A 198 -16.35 19.20 -23.26
CA VAL A 198 -16.19 17.89 -23.90
C VAL A 198 -17.23 16.89 -23.38
N ALA A 199 -17.59 16.96 -22.10
CA ALA A 199 -18.61 16.08 -21.51
C ALA A 199 -20.01 16.33 -22.07
N ASP A 200 -20.30 17.55 -22.50
CA ASP A 200 -21.59 17.95 -23.07
C ASP A 200 -21.75 17.56 -24.57
N LEU A 201 -20.67 17.05 -25.22
CA LEU A 201 -20.73 16.63 -26.61
C LEU A 201 -21.56 15.36 -26.78
N PRO A 202 -22.40 15.26 -27.85
CA PRO A 202 -23.02 14.01 -28.24
C PRO A 202 -21.99 12.93 -28.55
N GLN A 203 -22.33 11.69 -28.24
CA GLN A 203 -21.40 10.56 -28.41
C GLN A 203 -21.08 10.32 -29.89
N GLU A 204 -22.03 10.60 -30.77
CA GLU A 204 -21.87 10.49 -32.23
C GLU A 204 -20.78 11.46 -32.72
N VAL A 205 -20.81 12.70 -32.25
CA VAL A 205 -19.82 13.72 -32.61
C VAL A 205 -18.41 13.32 -32.13
N LEU A 206 -18.31 12.78 -30.90
CA LEU A 206 -17.04 12.28 -30.41
C LEU A 206 -16.52 11.09 -31.23
N ARG A 207 -17.40 10.17 -31.64
CA ARG A 207 -17.02 9.02 -32.49
C ARG A 207 -16.57 9.44 -33.88
N GLU A 208 -17.29 10.37 -34.53
CA GLU A 208 -16.92 10.90 -35.84
C GLU A 208 -15.55 11.61 -35.81
N GLN A 209 -15.27 12.35 -34.75
CA GLN A 209 -14.06 13.17 -34.64
C GLN A 209 -12.84 12.35 -34.12
N PHE A 210 -13.04 11.38 -33.22
CA PHE A 210 -11.95 10.74 -32.49
C PHE A 210 -11.97 9.20 -32.60
N GLY A 211 -12.95 8.62 -33.31
CA GLY A 211 -13.02 7.17 -33.54
C GLY A 211 -13.01 6.37 -32.24
N GLU A 212 -12.05 5.45 -32.13
CA GLU A 212 -11.92 4.54 -30.99
C GLU A 212 -11.54 5.23 -29.67
N GLU A 213 -10.96 6.42 -29.68
CA GLU A 213 -10.63 7.17 -28.47
C GLU A 213 -11.85 7.86 -27.82
N ALA A 214 -12.98 7.97 -28.56
CA ALA A 214 -14.18 8.67 -28.08
C ALA A 214 -14.72 8.16 -26.73
N PRO A 215 -14.77 6.87 -26.43
CA PRO A 215 -15.20 6.37 -25.12
C PRO A 215 -14.26 6.82 -23.98
N LEU A 216 -12.95 6.80 -24.22
CA LEU A 216 -11.96 7.24 -23.23
C LEU A 216 -12.06 8.75 -22.99
N ILE A 217 -12.21 9.56 -24.05
CA ILE A 217 -12.40 11.00 -23.95
C ILE A 217 -13.62 11.31 -23.07
N ARG A 218 -14.75 10.63 -23.30
CA ARG A 218 -15.96 10.81 -22.50
C ARG A 218 -15.76 10.42 -21.04
N LEU A 219 -15.10 9.29 -20.78
CA LEU A 219 -14.79 8.86 -19.40
C LEU A 219 -13.91 9.88 -18.68
N CYS A 220 -12.86 10.38 -19.35
CA CYS A 220 -11.98 11.39 -18.76
C CYS A 220 -12.72 12.71 -18.51
N ALA A 221 -13.59 13.13 -19.43
CA ALA A 221 -14.36 14.36 -19.29
C ALA A 221 -15.33 14.37 -18.10
N ILE A 222 -15.71 13.18 -17.58
CA ILE A 222 -16.53 13.03 -16.37
C ILE A 222 -15.73 12.55 -15.14
N GLY A 223 -14.40 12.64 -15.19
CA GLY A 223 -13.52 12.28 -14.06
C GLY A 223 -13.30 10.79 -13.84
N LYS A 224 -13.57 9.97 -14.84
CA LYS A 224 -13.39 8.52 -14.84
C LYS A 224 -12.28 8.10 -15.82
N GLY A 225 -12.13 6.80 -16.09
CA GLY A 225 -11.16 6.30 -17.07
C GLY A 225 -9.74 6.33 -16.55
N SER A 226 -9.42 5.45 -15.60
CA SER A 226 -8.09 5.38 -14.99
C SER A 226 -7.58 3.95 -14.95
N ALA A 227 -6.27 3.81 -15.19
CA ALA A 227 -5.57 2.58 -14.85
C ALA A 227 -5.50 2.42 -13.32
N PRO A 228 -5.50 1.19 -12.78
CA PRO A 228 -5.28 0.96 -11.36
C PRO A 228 -3.86 1.38 -10.94
N VAL A 229 -3.69 1.64 -9.65
CA VAL A 229 -2.37 1.81 -9.05
C VAL A 229 -1.64 0.47 -9.07
N ARG A 230 -0.38 0.46 -9.50
CA ARG A 230 0.45 -0.75 -9.59
C ARG A 230 1.28 -0.93 -8.32
N ALA A 231 1.40 -2.16 -7.85
CA ALA A 231 2.25 -2.49 -6.70
C ALA A 231 3.73 -2.56 -7.13
N LEU A 232 4.42 -1.42 -7.14
CA LEU A 232 5.83 -1.30 -7.53
C LEU A 232 6.76 -1.05 -6.35
N TYR A 233 6.23 -0.88 -5.13
CA TYR A 233 7.01 -0.74 -3.91
C TYR A 233 6.61 -1.83 -2.92
N PRO A 234 7.58 -2.47 -2.20
CA PRO A 234 7.29 -3.54 -1.27
C PRO A 234 6.36 -3.06 -0.15
N PRO A 235 5.25 -3.74 0.12
CA PRO A 235 4.37 -3.35 1.20
C PRO A 235 5.06 -3.53 2.57
N ARG A 236 4.79 -2.63 3.50
CA ARG A 236 5.18 -2.75 4.92
C ARG A 236 4.00 -3.19 5.80
N SER A 237 2.82 -3.25 5.23
CA SER A 237 1.62 -3.83 5.81
C SER A 237 0.79 -4.53 4.75
N VAL A 238 -0.03 -5.48 5.14
CA VAL A 238 -1.12 -6.02 4.31
C VAL A 238 -2.44 -5.75 4.98
N PHE A 239 -3.47 -5.55 4.18
CA PHE A 239 -4.77 -5.09 4.61
C PHE A 239 -5.88 -5.87 3.91
N ALA A 240 -6.96 -6.18 4.63
CA ALA A 240 -8.19 -6.73 4.08
C ALA A 240 -9.41 -6.13 4.80
N ARG A 241 -10.55 -6.06 4.08
CA ARG A 241 -11.81 -5.57 4.60
C ARG A 241 -12.97 -6.42 4.11
N VAL A 242 -13.91 -6.68 5.02
CA VAL A 242 -15.22 -7.25 4.71
C VAL A 242 -16.29 -6.29 5.19
N SER A 243 -17.25 -5.96 4.35
CA SER A 243 -18.44 -5.17 4.68
C SER A 243 -19.69 -6.03 4.51
N PHE A 244 -20.66 -5.84 5.39
CA PHE A 244 -21.92 -6.56 5.37
C PHE A 244 -22.99 -5.70 4.71
N GLU A 245 -23.85 -6.32 3.91
CA GLU A 245 -25.04 -5.64 3.32
C GLU A 245 -26.07 -5.25 4.38
N SER A 246 -26.14 -6.01 5.46
CA SER A 246 -26.95 -5.71 6.64
C SER A 246 -26.12 -5.94 7.91
N PRO A 247 -26.34 -5.16 9.00
CA PRO A 247 -25.60 -5.32 10.23
C PRO A 247 -25.70 -6.74 10.80
N VAL A 248 -24.57 -7.30 11.23
CA VAL A 248 -24.48 -8.69 11.70
C VAL A 248 -24.31 -8.73 13.21
N GLU A 249 -25.24 -9.44 13.87
CA GLU A 249 -25.19 -9.77 15.31
C GLU A 249 -24.83 -11.24 15.55
N VAL A 250 -25.01 -12.09 14.52
CA VAL A 250 -24.97 -13.55 14.64
C VAL A 250 -23.55 -14.08 14.47
N GLU A 251 -23.18 -15.02 15.33
CA GLU A 251 -21.83 -15.65 15.36
C GLU A 251 -21.43 -16.27 14.02
N GLY A 252 -22.35 -16.90 13.30
CA GLY A 252 -22.08 -17.53 12.02
C GLY A 252 -21.61 -16.56 10.93
N GLY A 253 -22.20 -15.35 10.87
CA GLY A 253 -21.77 -14.30 9.93
C GLY A 253 -20.38 -13.77 10.25
N LEU A 254 -20.05 -13.63 11.53
CA LEU A 254 -18.72 -13.19 11.97
C LEU A 254 -17.63 -14.22 11.65
N LEU A 255 -17.92 -15.51 11.80
CA LEU A 255 -16.97 -16.58 11.46
C LEU A 255 -16.68 -16.63 9.95
N GLY A 256 -17.70 -16.39 9.11
CA GLY A 256 -17.50 -16.23 7.67
C GLY A 256 -16.57 -15.07 7.35
N ALA A 257 -16.84 -13.89 7.87
CA ALA A 257 -16.02 -12.70 7.66
C ALA A 257 -14.57 -12.87 8.18
N VAL A 258 -14.39 -13.54 9.30
CA VAL A 258 -13.05 -13.87 9.84
C VAL A 258 -12.28 -14.76 8.86
N ARG A 259 -12.96 -15.75 8.26
CA ARG A 259 -12.36 -16.64 7.26
C ARG A 259 -11.97 -15.88 5.99
N ASP A 260 -12.88 -15.05 5.47
CA ASP A 260 -12.63 -14.25 4.26
C ASP A 260 -11.45 -13.29 4.47
N LEU A 261 -11.40 -12.59 5.60
CA LEU A 261 -10.27 -11.74 5.97
C LEU A 261 -8.96 -12.55 6.09
N ALA A 262 -9.02 -13.73 6.70
CA ALA A 262 -7.86 -14.58 6.90
C ALA A 262 -7.33 -15.16 5.58
N GLU A 263 -8.22 -15.56 4.66
CA GLU A 263 -7.86 -16.05 3.33
C GLU A 263 -7.20 -14.95 2.50
N GLU A 264 -7.77 -13.76 2.46
CA GLU A 264 -7.21 -12.64 1.72
C GLU A 264 -5.86 -12.20 2.27
N LEU A 265 -5.73 -12.00 3.59
CA LEU A 265 -4.47 -11.63 4.23
C LEU A 265 -3.41 -12.73 4.10
N GLY A 266 -3.81 -14.00 4.30
CA GLY A 266 -2.92 -15.14 4.18
C GLY A 266 -2.38 -15.31 2.77
N ARG A 267 -3.21 -15.09 1.74
CA ARG A 267 -2.79 -15.07 0.35
C ARG A 267 -1.76 -13.96 0.09
N LYS A 268 -2.04 -12.70 0.51
CA LYS A 268 -1.12 -11.56 0.36
C LYS A 268 0.24 -11.82 1.03
N LEU A 269 0.26 -12.44 2.23
CA LEU A 269 1.50 -12.80 2.92
C LEU A 269 2.28 -13.89 2.19
N THR A 270 1.59 -14.91 1.69
CA THR A 270 2.20 -16.03 0.97
C THR A 270 2.78 -15.58 -0.37
N ASP A 271 2.02 -14.80 -1.14
CA ASP A 271 2.42 -14.28 -2.45
C ASP A 271 3.64 -13.35 -2.36
N SER A 272 3.76 -12.59 -1.25
CA SER A 272 4.88 -11.69 -1.00
C SER A 272 6.05 -12.34 -0.21
N GLU A 273 5.96 -13.61 0.17
CA GLU A 273 6.90 -14.30 1.06
C GLU A 273 7.19 -13.52 2.36
N GLN A 274 6.14 -12.94 2.96
CA GLN A 274 6.26 -12.10 4.15
C GLN A 274 5.48 -12.67 5.34
N GLN A 275 5.79 -12.17 6.53
CA GLN A 275 5.14 -12.51 7.79
C GLN A 275 5.02 -11.29 8.69
N SER A 276 4.05 -11.29 9.60
CA SER A 276 3.90 -10.27 10.63
C SER A 276 3.68 -10.91 12.01
N GLN A 277 4.10 -10.22 13.06
CA GLN A 277 3.79 -10.60 14.45
C GLN A 277 2.70 -9.71 15.07
N ARG A 278 2.17 -8.75 14.32
CA ARG A 278 1.17 -7.80 14.79
C ARG A 278 -0.08 -7.87 13.94
N LEU A 279 -1.24 -7.72 14.60
CA LEU A 279 -2.53 -7.62 13.93
C LEU A 279 -3.34 -6.51 14.57
N ASN A 280 -3.85 -5.62 13.73
CA ASN A 280 -4.79 -4.57 14.11
C ASN A 280 -6.13 -4.90 13.47
N LEU A 281 -7.16 -5.07 14.28
CA LEU A 281 -8.54 -5.30 13.85
C LEU A 281 -9.35 -4.04 14.15
N ARG A 282 -10.05 -3.52 13.15
CA ARG A 282 -11.02 -2.43 13.29
C ARG A 282 -12.41 -2.99 13.00
N ILE A 283 -13.33 -2.73 13.89
CA ILE A 283 -14.71 -3.17 13.83
C ILE A 283 -15.57 -1.91 13.74
N GLU A 284 -16.35 -1.80 12.69
CA GLU A 284 -17.32 -0.73 12.48
C GLU A 284 -18.70 -1.23 12.91
N VAL A 285 -19.30 -0.53 13.83
CA VAL A 285 -20.62 -0.85 14.38
C VAL A 285 -21.67 0.12 13.82
N GLU A 286 -22.94 -0.32 13.77
CA GLU A 286 -24.03 0.47 13.23
C GLU A 286 -24.23 1.80 13.98
N SER A 287 -24.07 1.76 15.29
CA SER A 287 -24.19 2.95 16.14
C SER A 287 -22.98 3.06 17.07
N GLY A 288 -22.16 4.10 16.89
CA GLY A 288 -21.02 4.37 17.77
C GLY A 288 -19.71 4.61 17.03
N ALA A 289 -18.63 4.83 17.80
CA ALA A 289 -17.31 4.95 17.26
C ALA A 289 -16.73 3.58 16.88
N PRO A 290 -15.95 3.45 15.81
CA PRO A 290 -15.33 2.20 15.44
C PRO A 290 -14.36 1.73 16.53
N GLU A 291 -14.40 0.45 16.86
CA GLU A 291 -13.53 -0.17 17.84
C GLU A 291 -12.23 -0.66 17.14
N VAL A 292 -11.08 -0.31 17.71
CA VAL A 292 -9.77 -0.74 17.19
C VAL A 292 -9.05 -1.59 18.25
N ARG A 293 -8.77 -2.84 17.89
CA ARG A 293 -8.04 -3.79 18.73
C ARG A 293 -6.68 -4.09 18.11
N LYS A 294 -5.62 -3.94 18.88
CA LYS A 294 -4.24 -4.20 18.47
C LYS A 294 -3.66 -5.33 19.30
N ARG A 295 -3.04 -6.32 18.64
CA ARG A 295 -2.41 -7.45 19.36
C ARG A 295 -1.11 -7.88 18.69
N SER A 296 -0.14 -8.28 19.53
CA SER A 296 1.10 -8.89 19.09
C SER A 296 1.09 -10.39 19.45
N PHE A 297 1.69 -11.20 18.60
CA PHE A 297 1.73 -12.67 18.72
C PHE A 297 3.18 -13.14 18.79
N ALA A 298 3.44 -14.13 19.64
CA ALA A 298 4.77 -14.74 19.78
C ALA A 298 5.17 -15.52 18.51
N LYS A 299 4.18 -16.13 17.83
CA LYS A 299 4.40 -16.82 16.55
C LYS A 299 4.03 -15.89 15.40
N PRO A 300 4.86 -15.84 14.35
CA PRO A 300 4.55 -15.01 13.19
C PRO A 300 3.33 -15.53 12.42
N LEU A 301 2.51 -14.61 11.95
CA LEU A 301 1.37 -14.83 11.06
C LEU A 301 1.92 -14.84 9.63
N ARG A 302 1.75 -15.94 8.90
CA ARG A 302 2.34 -16.14 7.57
C ARG A 302 1.39 -16.79 6.54
N ASP A 303 0.27 -17.31 7.00
CA ASP A 303 -0.71 -18.02 6.20
C ASP A 303 -2.13 -17.78 6.73
N ALA A 304 -3.15 -18.16 5.95
CA ALA A 304 -4.55 -17.96 6.29
C ALA A 304 -4.92 -18.57 7.66
N ARG A 305 -4.41 -19.75 7.97
CA ARG A 305 -4.72 -20.44 9.23
C ARG A 305 -4.18 -19.70 10.46
N SER A 306 -2.95 -19.19 10.38
CA SER A 306 -2.35 -18.42 11.48
C SER A 306 -3.07 -17.09 11.69
N VAL A 307 -3.50 -16.42 10.60
CA VAL A 307 -4.28 -15.18 10.65
C VAL A 307 -5.68 -15.44 11.20
N GLU A 308 -6.36 -16.52 10.77
CA GLU A 308 -7.68 -16.90 11.29
C GLU A 308 -7.66 -17.12 12.80
N CYS A 309 -6.70 -17.91 13.28
CA CYS A 309 -6.52 -18.14 14.73
C CYS A 309 -6.26 -16.83 15.49
N ALA A 310 -5.50 -15.91 14.91
CA ALA A 310 -5.21 -14.61 15.49
C ALA A 310 -6.45 -13.71 15.56
N LEU A 311 -7.25 -13.65 14.49
CA LEU A 311 -8.51 -12.91 14.44
C LEU A 311 -9.53 -13.46 15.45
N GLN A 312 -9.70 -14.77 15.51
CA GLN A 312 -10.57 -15.43 16.51
C GLN A 312 -10.13 -15.10 17.93
N ALA A 313 -8.81 -15.06 18.19
CA ALA A 313 -8.29 -14.73 19.52
C ALA A 313 -8.53 -13.27 19.92
N ILE A 314 -8.60 -12.34 18.96
CA ILE A 314 -8.93 -10.92 19.20
C ILE A 314 -10.45 -10.73 19.38
N LEU A 315 -11.27 -11.53 18.68
CA LEU A 315 -12.74 -11.45 18.71
C LEU A 315 -13.38 -12.21 19.89
N ARG A 316 -12.59 -12.82 20.79
CA ARG A 316 -13.14 -13.48 22.02
C ARG A 316 -14.04 -12.54 22.84
N GLU A 317 -13.67 -11.27 22.92
CA GLU A 317 -14.52 -10.22 23.47
C GLU A 317 -15.39 -9.66 22.33
N ARG A 318 -16.68 -9.96 22.35
CA ARG A 318 -17.60 -9.53 21.29
C ARG A 318 -17.94 -8.05 21.43
N PRO A 319 -18.08 -7.31 20.32
CA PRO A 319 -18.69 -6.00 20.32
C PRO A 319 -20.15 -6.12 20.78
N GLN A 320 -20.63 -5.11 21.50
CA GLN A 320 -22.00 -5.10 22.02
C GLN A 320 -23.03 -4.61 20.99
N ALA A 321 -22.59 -4.02 19.89
CA ALA A 321 -23.44 -3.47 18.84
C ALA A 321 -23.31 -4.25 17.53
N PRO A 322 -24.34 -4.23 16.65
CA PRO A 322 -24.32 -4.86 15.35
C PRO A 322 -23.15 -4.36 14.51
N ILE A 323 -22.47 -5.28 13.84
CA ILE A 323 -21.25 -4.99 13.05
C ILE A 323 -21.64 -4.74 11.60
N VAL A 324 -21.19 -3.61 11.05
CA VAL A 324 -21.41 -3.18 9.65
C VAL A 324 -20.23 -3.58 8.76
N ALA A 325 -19.01 -3.49 9.29
CA ALA A 325 -17.81 -3.88 8.56
C ALA A 325 -16.68 -4.28 9.52
N MET A 326 -15.79 -5.12 9.03
CA MET A 326 -14.55 -5.50 9.71
C MET A 326 -13.37 -5.27 8.78
N SER A 327 -12.28 -4.73 9.32
CA SER A 327 -11.04 -4.59 8.58
C SER A 327 -9.85 -5.02 9.44
N ALA A 328 -8.95 -5.77 8.84
CA ALA A 328 -7.76 -6.28 9.51
C ALA A 328 -6.49 -5.83 8.78
N ARG A 329 -5.49 -5.42 9.55
CA ARG A 329 -4.20 -4.96 9.06
C ARG A 329 -3.08 -5.71 9.78
N LEU A 330 -2.11 -6.19 9.03
CA LEU A 330 -0.89 -6.79 9.52
C LEU A 330 0.28 -5.83 9.24
N PRO A 331 0.68 -4.98 10.19
CA PRO A 331 1.80 -4.04 10.03
C PRO A 331 3.14 -4.71 10.30
N ALA A 332 4.23 -3.99 10.03
CA ALA A 332 5.60 -4.41 10.30
C ALA A 332 5.94 -5.76 9.65
N LEU A 333 5.70 -5.87 8.36
CA LEU A 333 6.02 -7.04 7.57
C LEU A 333 7.54 -7.31 7.56
N GLN A 334 7.89 -8.57 7.65
CA GLN A 334 9.25 -9.08 7.60
C GLN A 334 9.32 -10.24 6.61
N PRO A 335 10.45 -10.46 5.94
CA PRO A 335 10.62 -11.65 5.11
C PRO A 335 10.30 -12.93 5.90
N ALA A 336 9.50 -13.81 5.31
CA ALA A 336 9.18 -15.08 5.93
C ALA A 336 10.47 -15.90 6.05
N ARG A 337 10.93 -16.08 7.28
CA ARG A 337 12.05 -17.01 7.53
C ARG A 337 11.55 -18.41 7.23
N ARG A 338 12.16 -19.07 6.27
CA ARG A 338 12.00 -20.52 6.10
C ARG A 338 12.53 -21.17 7.38
N THR A 339 11.65 -21.35 8.35
CA THR A 339 11.97 -22.17 9.52
C THR A 339 12.09 -23.59 8.97
N GLN A 340 13.28 -24.15 9.03
CA GLN A 340 13.45 -25.57 8.79
C GLN A 340 12.48 -26.24 9.75
N SER A 341 11.43 -26.88 9.20
CA SER A 341 10.44 -27.57 9.98
C SER A 341 11.20 -28.61 10.78
N ASP A 342 11.23 -28.47 12.10
CA ASP A 342 11.82 -29.50 12.93
C ASP A 342 11.05 -30.78 12.56
N PHE A 343 11.73 -31.79 12.07
CA PHE A 343 11.16 -33.10 11.68
C PHE A 343 10.22 -33.68 12.74
N ARG A 344 10.27 -33.15 13.95
CA ARG A 344 9.42 -33.50 15.10
C ARG A 344 7.96 -33.03 14.96
N TYR A 345 7.65 -32.12 14.02
CA TYR A 345 6.31 -31.54 13.82
C TYR A 345 5.71 -31.81 12.43
N LEU A 346 6.26 -32.75 11.68
CA LEU A 346 5.50 -33.41 10.63
C LEU A 346 4.43 -34.31 11.29
N SER A 347 3.48 -33.68 11.95
CA SER A 347 2.21 -34.35 12.18
C SER A 347 1.50 -34.33 10.82
N ILE A 348 1.60 -35.42 10.11
CA ILE A 348 0.87 -35.73 8.89
C ILE A 348 -0.58 -36.03 9.33
N PRO A 349 -1.53 -35.07 9.27
CA PRO A 349 -2.89 -35.33 9.78
C PRO A 349 -3.72 -36.22 8.86
N SER A 350 -3.32 -36.35 7.59
CA SER A 350 -4.06 -37.14 6.58
C SER A 350 -3.62 -38.60 6.51
N GLU A 351 -2.34 -38.88 6.76
CA GLU A 351 -1.84 -40.27 6.66
C GLU A 351 -2.16 -41.14 7.91
N ARG A 352 -2.54 -40.55 9.04
CA ARG A 352 -2.98 -41.34 10.22
C ARG A 352 -4.22 -42.18 9.93
N ARG A 353 -5.15 -41.70 9.06
CA ARG A 353 -6.36 -42.46 8.70
C ARG A 353 -6.06 -43.65 7.79
N GLU A 354 -5.00 -43.58 6.98
CA GLU A 354 -4.62 -44.65 6.06
C GLU A 354 -3.67 -45.66 6.73
N VAL A 355 -2.89 -45.26 7.73
CA VAL A 355 -1.94 -46.11 8.43
C VAL A 355 -2.65 -46.98 9.48
N GLU A 356 -3.74 -46.52 10.11
CA GLU A 356 -4.46 -47.29 11.13
C GLU A 356 -5.02 -48.62 10.65
N PRO A 357 -5.64 -48.73 9.46
CA PRO A 357 -6.07 -50.00 8.87
C PRO A 357 -4.89 -50.94 8.59
N ALA A 358 -3.77 -50.43 8.09
CA ALA A 358 -2.57 -51.22 7.83
C ALA A 358 -1.93 -51.76 9.14
N LEU A 359 -1.90 -50.93 10.19
CA LEU A 359 -1.44 -51.33 11.53
C LEU A 359 -2.35 -52.41 12.15
N HIS A 360 -3.66 -52.29 11.93
CA HIS A 360 -4.62 -53.32 12.38
C HIS A 360 -4.36 -54.65 11.70
N THR A 361 -4.18 -54.67 10.39
CA THR A 361 -3.87 -55.88 9.62
C THR A 361 -2.56 -56.52 10.08
N ILE A 362 -1.50 -55.75 10.33
CA ILE A 362 -0.22 -56.22 10.82
C ILE A 362 -0.36 -56.81 12.24
N ARG A 363 -1.13 -56.18 13.13
CA ARG A 363 -1.37 -56.69 14.48
C ARG A 363 -2.21 -57.95 14.49
N GLU A 364 -3.16 -58.11 13.59
CA GLU A 364 -3.92 -59.34 13.41
C GLU A 364 -3.02 -60.51 12.92
N GLN A 365 -2.15 -60.21 11.97
CA GLN A 365 -1.31 -61.23 11.33
C GLN A 365 -0.11 -61.64 12.16
N TYR A 366 0.50 -60.74 12.94
CA TYR A 366 1.75 -60.91 13.66
C TYR A 366 1.62 -60.73 15.18
N GLY A 367 0.42 -60.51 15.69
CA GLY A 367 0.11 -60.33 17.12
C GLY A 367 0.14 -58.85 17.59
N ALA A 368 -0.60 -58.57 18.66
CA ALA A 368 -0.84 -57.23 19.17
C ALA A 368 0.42 -56.42 19.57
N LYS A 369 1.54 -57.09 19.79
CA LYS A 369 2.82 -56.46 20.16
C LYS A 369 3.78 -56.25 18.98
N SER A 370 3.41 -56.65 17.77
CA SER A 370 4.25 -56.56 16.57
C SER A 370 4.54 -55.10 16.18
N VAL A 371 3.60 -54.19 16.43
CA VAL A 371 3.77 -52.77 16.18
C VAL A 371 3.26 -52.00 17.39
N VAL A 372 4.15 -51.23 18.04
CA VAL A 372 3.84 -50.37 19.18
C VAL A 372 4.18 -48.92 18.87
N HIS A 373 3.38 -48.00 19.36
CA HIS A 373 3.68 -46.59 19.24
C HIS A 373 4.96 -46.23 19.99
N ALA A 374 5.80 -45.36 19.40
CA ALA A 374 7.06 -44.96 20.04
C ALA A 374 6.82 -44.24 21.41
N SER A 375 5.63 -43.66 21.61
CA SER A 375 5.19 -43.06 22.88
C SER A 375 4.92 -44.09 23.98
N ASP A 376 4.58 -45.36 23.61
CA ASP A 376 4.17 -46.40 24.56
C ASP A 376 5.36 -47.21 25.11
N LEU A 377 6.54 -46.84 24.65
CA LEU A 377 7.77 -47.50 25.04
C LEU A 377 8.33 -46.79 26.29
N SER A 378 8.36 -47.53 27.41
CA SER A 378 8.74 -47.07 28.76
C SER A 378 10.22 -46.73 29.00
N PHE A 379 11.08 -46.68 27.97
CA PHE A 379 12.50 -46.37 28.11
C PHE A 379 12.87 -44.98 27.58
N PRO A 380 13.86 -44.28 28.19
CA PRO A 380 14.40 -43.05 27.67
C PRO A 380 14.90 -43.24 26.22
N ARG A 381 14.48 -42.35 25.32
CA ARG A 381 14.72 -42.42 23.88
C ARG A 381 16.20 -42.65 23.50
N ARG A 382 17.12 -42.09 24.29
CA ARG A 382 18.57 -42.22 24.10
C ARG A 382 19.06 -43.66 24.28
N VAL A 383 18.56 -44.39 25.26
CA VAL A 383 18.96 -45.78 25.58
C VAL A 383 18.49 -46.73 24.47
N LYS A 384 17.32 -46.47 23.87
CA LYS A 384 16.80 -47.28 22.76
C LYS A 384 17.51 -47.05 21.45
N LEU A 385 17.81 -45.81 21.11
CA LEU A 385 18.59 -45.49 19.91
C LEU A 385 19.99 -46.12 20.00
N LEU A 386 20.63 -46.10 21.16
CA LEU A 386 21.91 -46.74 21.37
C LEU A 386 21.81 -48.26 21.28
N LYS A 387 20.71 -48.86 21.76
CA LYS A 387 20.49 -50.31 21.67
C LYS A 387 20.22 -50.76 20.23
N LEU A 388 19.35 -50.04 19.52
CA LEU A 388 19.08 -50.29 18.10
C LEU A 388 20.33 -50.09 17.23
N TRP A 389 21.15 -49.09 17.54
CA TRP A 389 22.41 -48.86 16.83
C TRP A 389 23.42 -49.97 17.09
N ARG A 390 23.55 -50.44 18.33
CA ARG A 390 24.41 -51.55 18.69
C ARG A 390 23.94 -52.85 18.02
N ASP A 391 22.65 -53.14 18.05
CA ASP A 391 22.07 -54.33 17.43
C ASP A 391 22.19 -54.31 15.89
N ALA A 392 22.16 -53.14 15.27
CA ALA A 392 22.31 -52.97 13.81
C ALA A 392 23.79 -52.98 13.34
N THR A 393 24.75 -52.60 14.20
CA THR A 393 26.15 -52.45 13.81
C THR A 393 27.03 -53.59 14.30
N GLY A 394 26.50 -54.53 15.13
CA GLY A 394 27.26 -55.66 15.64
C GLY A 394 28.44 -55.29 16.57
N TRP A 395 28.45 -54.05 17.06
CA TRP A 395 29.47 -53.58 18.01
C TRP A 395 29.11 -54.05 19.44
N ASN A 396 29.96 -54.90 20.00
CA ASN A 396 29.96 -55.28 21.42
C ASN A 396 30.58 -54.21 22.30
#